data_1e2acfbcbdf937175e23f5d258507054
#
_entry.id   1e2acfbcbdf937175e23f5d258507054
#
_cell.length_a   1.000
_cell.length_b   1.000
_cell.length_c   1.000
_cell.angle_alpha   90.00
_cell.angle_beta   90.00
_cell.angle_gamma   90.00
#
_symmetry.space_group_name_H-M   'P 1'
#
loop_
_entity.id
_entity.type
_entity.pdbx_description
1 polymer ?
#
loop_
_entity_poly.entity_id
_entity_poly.type
_entity_poly.pdbx_seq_one_letter_code
_entity_poly.pdbx_strand_id
1 'polypeptide(L)'
;MNLVPALSELTEAYAVTRRATQVTPLLDSGALAQATGAARVFVKPESLQWAGSFKVRGAYWRLTQLSPDEARRGVVAYSSGNFAQGLAAAGRAQGVPVTIVMPV
;
A
#
# COMPACT_ATOMS: atom_id res chain seq x y z
N MET A 1 -8.04 -16.69 14.63
CA MET A 1 -7.69 -15.42 13.93
C MET A 1 -8.03 -15.57 12.46
N ASN A 2 -8.87 -14.72 11.95
CA ASN A 2 -9.15 -14.71 10.50
C ASN A 2 -7.99 -13.97 9.80
N LEU A 3 -7.21 -14.69 9.00
CA LEU A 3 -6.05 -14.12 8.30
C LEU A 3 -6.43 -13.33 7.03
N VAL A 4 -7.68 -13.45 6.61
CA VAL A 4 -8.22 -12.74 5.45
C VAL A 4 -9.15 -11.64 5.94
N PRO A 5 -8.89 -10.37 5.62
CA PRO A 5 -9.77 -9.28 6.02
C PRO A 5 -11.15 -9.42 5.38
N ALA A 6 -12.19 -9.03 6.11
CA ALA A 6 -13.53 -8.98 5.56
C ALA A 6 -13.66 -7.86 4.51
N LEU A 7 -14.63 -7.98 3.60
CA LEU A 7 -14.87 -6.96 2.60
C LEU A 7 -15.19 -5.58 3.22
N SER A 8 -15.87 -5.56 4.37
CA SER A 8 -16.15 -4.34 5.12
C SER A 8 -14.87 -3.63 5.57
N GLU A 9 -13.89 -4.37 6.08
CA GLU A 9 -12.59 -3.83 6.49
C GLU A 9 -11.81 -3.27 5.30
N LEU A 10 -11.84 -3.96 4.16
CA LEU A 10 -11.21 -3.48 2.92
C LEU A 10 -11.90 -2.21 2.40
N THR A 11 -13.23 -2.13 2.51
CA THR A 11 -14.00 -0.95 2.10
C THR A 11 -13.69 0.25 2.98
N GLU A 12 -13.58 0.05 4.29
CA GLU A 12 -13.16 1.09 5.23
C GLU A 12 -11.75 1.58 4.94
N ALA A 13 -10.81 0.65 4.80
CA ALA A 13 -9.42 0.97 4.45
C ALA A 13 -9.35 1.75 3.13
N TYR A 14 -10.13 1.35 2.13
CA TYR A 14 -10.20 2.07 0.85
C TYR A 14 -10.75 3.48 1.00
N ALA A 15 -11.80 3.69 1.77
CA ALA A 15 -12.40 5.01 2.01
C ALA A 15 -11.38 6.01 2.59
N VAL A 16 -10.46 5.52 3.42
CA VAL A 16 -9.38 6.33 3.99
C VAL A 16 -8.22 6.50 2.99
N THR A 17 -7.71 5.41 2.44
CA THR A 17 -6.49 5.41 1.62
C THR A 17 -6.68 6.12 0.28
N ARG A 18 -7.89 6.07 -0.31
CA ARG A 18 -8.19 6.77 -1.57
C ARG A 18 -7.96 8.28 -1.54
N ARG A 19 -7.94 8.88 -0.35
CA ARG A 19 -7.69 10.32 -0.17
C ARG A 19 -6.21 10.70 -0.31
N ALA A 20 -5.33 9.72 -0.10
CA ALA A 20 -3.88 9.91 -0.11
C ALA A 20 -3.18 9.14 -1.24
N THR A 21 -3.90 8.34 -2.00
CA THR A 21 -3.35 7.52 -3.07
C THR A 21 -3.99 7.84 -4.41
N GLN A 22 -3.29 7.55 -5.49
CA GLN A 22 -3.81 7.73 -6.85
C GLN A 22 -4.72 6.56 -7.24
N VAL A 23 -5.73 6.86 -8.02
CA VAL A 23 -6.53 5.84 -8.71
C VAL A 23 -5.74 5.40 -9.93
N THR A 24 -5.03 4.28 -9.81
CA THR A 24 -4.30 3.69 -10.93
C THR A 24 -5.27 3.01 -11.89
N PRO A 25 -4.97 2.98 -13.20
CA PRO A 25 -5.83 2.36 -14.19
C PRO A 25 -5.96 0.85 -14.00
N LEU A 26 -6.98 0.26 -14.60
CA LEU A 26 -7.12 -1.17 -14.80
C LEU A 26 -7.08 -1.43 -16.30
N LEU A 27 -6.00 -2.08 -16.78
CA LEU A 27 -5.70 -2.26 -18.18
C LEU A 27 -6.04 -3.68 -18.61
N ASP A 28 -6.83 -3.84 -19.67
CA ASP A 28 -7.06 -5.15 -20.29
C ASP A 28 -5.81 -5.58 -21.07
N SER A 29 -5.30 -6.77 -20.83
CA SER A 29 -4.11 -7.32 -21.47
C SER A 29 -4.44 -8.58 -22.26
N GLY A 30 -4.69 -8.42 -23.56
CA GLY A 30 -4.91 -9.54 -24.48
C GLY A 30 -3.70 -10.48 -24.57
N ALA A 31 -2.49 -9.95 -24.49
CA ALA A 31 -1.27 -10.76 -24.50
C ALA A 31 -1.17 -11.69 -23.29
N LEU A 32 -1.50 -11.21 -22.08
CA LEU A 32 -1.53 -12.05 -20.89
C LEU A 32 -2.70 -13.05 -20.93
N ALA A 33 -3.86 -12.65 -21.42
CA ALA A 33 -4.98 -13.57 -21.59
C ALA A 33 -4.61 -14.73 -22.53
N GLN A 34 -3.97 -14.46 -23.64
CA GLN A 34 -3.47 -15.48 -24.57
C GLN A 34 -2.41 -16.39 -23.90
N ALA A 35 -1.44 -15.81 -23.19
CA ALA A 35 -0.36 -16.56 -22.56
C ALA A 35 -0.86 -17.47 -21.41
N THR A 36 -1.93 -17.10 -20.71
CA THR A 36 -2.47 -17.84 -19.57
C THR A 36 -3.67 -18.74 -19.93
N GLY A 37 -4.23 -18.60 -21.11
CA GLY A 37 -5.48 -19.28 -21.51
C GLY A 37 -6.73 -18.74 -20.81
N ALA A 38 -6.64 -17.62 -20.12
CA ALA A 38 -7.79 -16.97 -19.48
C ALA A 38 -8.63 -16.19 -20.51
N ALA A 39 -9.93 -16.10 -20.26
CA ALA A 39 -10.84 -15.33 -21.11
C ALA A 39 -10.48 -13.83 -21.16
N ARG A 40 -10.09 -13.26 -20.02
CA ARG A 40 -9.58 -11.90 -19.88
C ARG A 40 -8.58 -11.80 -18.74
N VAL A 41 -7.58 -10.94 -18.90
CA VAL A 41 -6.62 -10.61 -17.85
C VAL A 41 -6.49 -9.09 -17.73
N PHE A 42 -6.64 -8.59 -16.51
CA PHE A 42 -6.48 -7.18 -16.23
C PHE A 42 -5.21 -6.95 -15.42
N VAL A 43 -4.49 -5.88 -15.76
CA VAL A 43 -3.30 -5.43 -15.03
C VAL A 43 -3.63 -4.12 -14.34
N LYS A 44 -3.36 -4.05 -13.03
CA LYS A 44 -3.40 -2.81 -12.26
C LYS A 44 -1.96 -2.34 -12.00
N PRO A 45 -1.40 -1.43 -12.81
CA PRO A 45 0.02 -1.07 -12.75
C PRO A 45 0.28 -0.13 -11.55
N GLU A 46 0.48 -0.70 -10.38
CA GLU A 46 0.79 0.05 -9.15
C GLU A 46 2.21 0.64 -9.13
N SER A 47 3.01 0.41 -10.19
CA SER A 47 4.21 1.22 -10.47
C SER A 47 3.88 2.69 -10.72
N LEU A 48 2.66 3.00 -11.14
CA LEU A 48 2.14 4.36 -11.31
C LEU A 48 1.60 4.96 -10.00
N GLN A 49 1.55 4.19 -8.93
CA GLN A 49 1.10 4.67 -7.63
C GLN A 49 2.12 5.62 -7.01
N TRP A 50 1.64 6.52 -6.15
CA TRP A 50 2.51 7.30 -5.29
C TRP A 50 3.49 6.40 -4.53
N ALA A 51 4.75 6.80 -4.43
CA ALA A 51 5.87 5.99 -3.95
C ALA A 51 6.17 4.74 -4.82
N GLY A 52 5.70 4.66 -6.06
CA GLY A 52 6.10 3.69 -7.07
C GLY A 52 5.65 2.25 -6.86
N SER A 53 4.76 1.98 -5.90
CA SER A 53 4.22 0.63 -5.67
C SER A 53 2.94 0.65 -4.84
N PHE A 54 2.23 -0.48 -4.77
CA PHE A 54 1.03 -0.64 -3.94
C PHE A 54 1.29 -0.56 -2.43
N LYS A 55 2.54 -0.65 -1.99
CA LYS A 55 2.90 -0.73 -0.56
C LYS A 55 2.44 0.49 0.25
N VAL A 56 2.39 1.65 -0.36
CA VAL A 56 1.90 2.86 0.30
C VAL A 56 0.45 2.74 0.78
N ARG A 57 -0.40 1.95 0.11
CA ARG A 57 -1.81 1.74 0.50
C ARG A 57 -1.92 1.13 1.88
N GLY A 58 -1.30 -0.02 2.08
CA GLY A 58 -1.31 -0.70 3.37
C GLY A 58 -0.55 0.04 4.46
N ALA A 59 0.58 0.66 4.11
CA ALA A 59 1.36 1.48 5.04
C ALA A 59 0.54 2.69 5.53
N TYR A 60 -0.11 3.40 4.62
CA TYR A 60 -0.95 4.54 4.97
C TYR A 60 -2.10 4.12 5.89
N TRP A 61 -2.83 3.05 5.53
CA TRP A 61 -3.90 2.50 6.36
C TRP A 61 -3.40 2.11 7.75
N ARG A 62 -2.30 1.37 7.84
CA ARG A 62 -1.75 0.93 9.13
C ARG A 62 -1.39 2.10 10.05
N LEU A 63 -0.82 3.17 9.51
CA LEU A 63 -0.47 4.34 10.31
C LEU A 63 -1.70 5.10 10.83
N THR A 64 -2.83 5.08 10.12
CA THR A 64 -4.07 5.69 10.62
C THR A 64 -4.68 4.94 11.81
N GLN A 65 -4.24 3.70 12.06
CA GLN A 65 -4.73 2.88 13.17
C GLN A 65 -3.89 3.04 14.45
N LEU A 66 -2.85 3.85 14.42
CA LEU A 66 -2.04 4.14 15.59
C LEU A 66 -2.78 5.07 16.57
N SER A 67 -2.64 4.81 17.86
CA SER A 67 -3.03 5.78 18.87
C SER A 67 -2.17 7.05 18.78
N PRO A 68 -2.62 8.19 19.32
CA PRO A 68 -1.82 9.41 19.31
C PRO A 68 -0.42 9.24 19.92
N ASP A 69 -0.30 8.42 20.97
CA ASP A 69 0.98 8.14 21.63
C ASP A 69 1.92 7.31 20.76
N GLU A 70 1.38 6.27 20.09
CA GLU A 70 2.13 5.46 19.15
C GLU A 70 2.60 6.30 17.94
N ALA A 71 1.72 7.12 17.40
CA ALA A 71 2.05 8.01 16.28
C ALA A 71 3.18 9.00 16.65
N ARG A 72 3.16 9.55 17.85
CA ARG A 72 4.26 10.45 18.34
C ARG A 72 5.59 9.72 18.47
N ARG A 73 5.57 8.47 18.98
CA ARG A 73 6.79 7.65 19.09
C ARG A 73 7.32 7.22 17.74
N GLY A 74 6.45 7.14 16.73
CA GLY A 74 6.80 6.69 15.41
C GLY A 74 6.84 5.17 15.28
N VAL A 75 7.26 4.72 14.11
CA VAL A 75 7.33 3.29 13.76
C VAL A 75 8.71 2.91 13.27
N VAL A 76 9.07 1.66 13.51
CA VAL A 76 10.30 1.04 12.99
C VAL A 76 9.91 -0.13 12.09
N ALA A 77 10.56 -0.25 10.95
CA ALA A 77 10.38 -1.38 10.05
C ALA A 77 11.71 -1.82 9.43
N TYR A 78 11.77 -3.08 9.06
CA TYR A 78 12.88 -3.67 8.31
C TYR A 78 12.47 -3.86 6.85
N SER A 79 13.14 -3.18 5.95
CA SER A 79 12.91 -3.33 4.50
C SER A 79 13.96 -2.58 3.69
N SER A 80 14.42 -3.16 2.60
CA SER A 80 15.31 -2.53 1.62
C SER A 80 14.64 -2.19 0.28
N GLY A 81 13.32 -2.28 0.19
CA GLY A 81 12.58 -2.14 -1.06
C GLY A 81 11.32 -1.29 -0.97
N ASN A 82 10.33 -1.65 -1.74
CA ASN A 82 9.10 -0.87 -1.92
C ASN A 82 8.32 -0.62 -0.63
N PHE A 83 8.41 -1.53 0.35
CA PHE A 83 7.75 -1.29 1.64
C PHE A 83 8.42 -0.15 2.42
N ALA A 84 9.74 -0.07 2.39
CA ALA A 84 10.49 1.05 3.00
C ALA A 84 10.04 2.39 2.41
N GLN A 85 9.96 2.48 1.08
CA GLN A 85 9.52 3.68 0.37
C GLN A 85 8.06 4.02 0.68
N GLY A 86 7.18 3.03 0.63
CA GLY A 86 5.76 3.22 0.92
C GLY A 86 5.49 3.66 2.36
N LEU A 87 6.21 3.09 3.33
CA LEU A 87 6.07 3.45 4.74
C LEU A 87 6.63 4.85 5.02
N ALA A 88 7.79 5.19 4.44
CA ALA A 88 8.37 6.53 4.58
C ALA A 88 7.45 7.61 3.98
N ALA A 89 6.88 7.35 2.80
CA ALA A 89 5.93 8.25 2.17
C ALA A 89 4.66 8.43 3.02
N ALA A 90 4.09 7.32 3.50
CA ALA A 90 2.90 7.35 4.35
C ALA A 90 3.16 8.08 5.68
N GLY A 91 4.31 7.84 6.32
CA GLY A 91 4.71 8.51 7.54
C GLY A 91 4.86 10.01 7.35
N ARG A 92 5.52 10.44 6.27
CA ARG A 92 5.63 11.85 5.92
C ARG A 92 4.25 12.52 5.74
N ALA A 93 3.33 11.83 5.06
CA ALA A 93 1.99 12.38 4.82
C ALA A 93 1.16 12.54 6.10
N GLN A 94 1.40 11.71 7.11
CA GLN A 94 0.65 11.70 8.37
C GLN A 94 1.40 12.33 9.54
N GLY A 95 2.64 12.81 9.32
CA GLY A 95 3.47 13.37 10.38
C GLY A 95 3.96 12.33 11.39
N VAL A 96 4.02 11.05 11.00
CA VAL A 96 4.50 9.95 11.85
C VAL A 96 5.98 9.70 11.57
N PRO A 97 6.87 9.78 12.58
CA PRO A 97 8.28 9.43 12.41
C PRO A 97 8.44 7.98 11.96
N VAL A 98 9.27 7.75 10.95
CA VAL A 98 9.54 6.40 10.41
C VAL A 98 11.03 6.14 10.42
N THR A 99 11.43 5.04 11.01
CA THR A 99 12.80 4.51 10.98
C THR A 99 12.81 3.22 10.17
N ILE A 100 13.65 3.18 9.15
CA ILE A 100 13.84 1.98 8.32
C ILE A 100 15.20 1.37 8.59
N VAL A 101 15.20 0.10 8.96
CA VAL A 101 16.41 -0.72 9.08
C VAL A 101 16.59 -1.49 7.78
N MET A 102 17.77 -1.37 7.16
CA MET A 102 18.07 -2.07 5.93
C MET A 102 19.51 -2.58 5.94
N PRO A 103 19.84 -3.67 5.24
CA PRO A 103 21.21 -4.13 5.12
C PRO A 103 22.06 -3.11 4.34
N VAL A 104 23.33 -3.06 4.65
CA VAL A 104 24.39 -2.31 3.94
C VAL A 104 24.91 -3.10 2.76
#